data_7a4b50599b0314451828082f449d5b25
#
_entry.id   7a4b50599b0314451828082f449d5b25
#
_cell.length_a   1.000
_cell.length_b   1.000
_cell.length_c   1.000
_cell.angle_alpha   90.00
_cell.angle_beta   90.00
_cell.angle_gamma   90.00
#
_symmetry.space_group_name_H-M   'P 1'
#
loop_
_entity.id
_entity.type
_entity.pdbx_description
1 polymer ?
#
loop_
_entity_poly.entity_id
_entity_poly.type
_entity_poly.pdbx_seq_one_letter_code
_entity_poly.pdbx_strand_id
1 'polypeptide(L)'
;MVPSIHPIPARRSQVLRRGINLSHWYSQVFSRKGYTPQHFDEYVQASDIALIAEMGFDHVRFAIACEPMLQAGTPSHLPADYVARILSVIDVLHAHGLAVIVDIHPETPFKQSLSESDDALADFVTFWEVFAGHLAGCDPERTFFEILNEPCIAGDARWNLIQGLAIQVIRRSAPDHTIIASGNDCSQIPELLKLDAPVDRNVIYNFHLYDPIAFTHQGASWSPPWAMSTKGLTYPADANDVAVLLDSVFDEKARVKLAEYRDANWSAPVYQSFLAPAIAWGRQHGVALTCNEFGVYTEFSPRNSRLAWIADISRLLSQNGIGWTMWDYAGSFAVATGQYGQRSPDREVVHALGLVG
;
A
#
# COMPACT_ATOMS: atom_id res chain seq x y z
N MET A 1 -11.31 -6.78 -32.11
CA MET A 1 -10.76 -5.41 -32.08
C MET A 1 -9.61 -5.47 -31.10
N VAL A 2 -8.40 -5.13 -31.53
CA VAL A 2 -7.26 -4.99 -30.61
C VAL A 2 -7.58 -3.80 -29.70
N PRO A 3 -7.54 -3.95 -28.36
CA PRO A 3 -7.75 -2.81 -27.47
C PRO A 3 -6.76 -1.71 -27.83
N SER A 4 -7.21 -0.48 -27.91
CA SER A 4 -6.35 0.69 -28.10
C SER A 4 -5.41 0.78 -26.90
N ILE A 5 -4.12 0.57 -27.13
CA ILE A 5 -3.08 0.69 -26.10
C ILE A 5 -2.84 2.18 -25.86
N HIS A 6 -3.44 2.73 -24.82
CA HIS A 6 -3.22 4.12 -24.45
C HIS A 6 -2.01 4.20 -23.50
N PRO A 7 -1.00 5.01 -23.81
CA PRO A 7 0.06 5.29 -22.86
C PRO A 7 -0.51 6.03 -21.66
N ILE A 8 0.00 5.74 -20.46
CA ILE A 8 -0.33 6.51 -19.25
C ILE A 8 0.11 7.95 -19.49
N PRO A 9 -0.78 8.96 -19.36
CA PRO A 9 -0.39 10.36 -19.48
C PRO A 9 0.70 10.72 -18.48
N ALA A 10 1.73 11.41 -18.91
CA ALA A 10 2.83 11.84 -18.05
C ALA A 10 2.36 12.61 -16.80
N ARG A 11 1.24 13.33 -16.91
CA ARG A 11 0.59 14.00 -15.79
C ARG A 11 0.14 13.05 -14.69
N ARG A 12 -0.37 11.85 -15.02
CA ARG A 12 -0.88 10.87 -14.03
C ARG A 12 0.23 10.35 -13.13
N SER A 13 1.42 10.08 -13.67
CA SER A 13 2.56 9.69 -12.84
C SER A 13 3.04 10.79 -11.91
N GLN A 14 2.78 12.07 -12.24
CA GLN A 14 3.17 13.21 -11.40
C GLN A 14 2.32 13.36 -10.14
N VAL A 15 1.04 12.97 -10.19
CA VAL A 15 0.14 13.07 -9.02
C VAL A 15 0.23 11.88 -8.06
N LEU A 16 1.07 10.89 -8.34
CA LEU A 16 1.33 9.73 -7.48
C LEU A 16 2.77 9.71 -6.95
N ARG A 17 3.37 10.87 -6.66
CA ARG A 17 4.78 10.91 -6.23
C ARG A 17 4.96 10.69 -4.74
N ARG A 18 4.09 11.29 -3.90
CA ARG A 18 4.24 11.34 -2.44
C ARG A 18 2.88 11.13 -1.80
N GLY A 19 2.62 9.94 -1.34
CA GLY A 19 1.33 9.56 -0.81
C GLY A 19 1.33 9.12 0.64
N ILE A 20 0.11 9.00 1.15
CA ILE A 20 -0.17 8.50 2.48
C ILE A 20 -1.32 7.50 2.46
N ASN A 21 -1.19 6.39 3.19
CA ASN A 21 -2.26 5.41 3.36
C ASN A 21 -3.25 5.87 4.44
N LEU A 22 -4.55 5.81 4.13
CA LEU A 22 -5.63 5.89 5.12
C LEU A 22 -6.04 4.48 5.53
N SER A 23 -5.27 3.91 6.46
CA SER A 23 -5.56 2.64 7.11
C SER A 23 -6.68 2.77 8.14
N HIS A 24 -7.25 1.65 8.59
CA HIS A 24 -8.20 1.54 9.70
C HIS A 24 -9.47 2.36 9.58
N TRP A 25 -9.75 2.93 8.41
CA TRP A 25 -10.96 3.71 8.13
C TRP A 25 -12.04 2.87 7.41
N TYR A 26 -11.77 2.46 6.16
CA TYR A 26 -12.65 1.59 5.38
C TYR A 26 -12.09 0.17 5.21
N SER A 27 -10.92 -0.11 5.74
CA SER A 27 -10.32 -1.45 5.86
C SER A 27 -9.66 -1.62 7.23
N GLN A 28 -9.41 -2.86 7.63
CA GLN A 28 -8.72 -3.18 8.89
C GLN A 28 -9.32 -2.44 10.10
N VAL A 29 -10.64 -2.40 10.20
CA VAL A 29 -11.34 -1.71 11.29
C VAL A 29 -11.32 -2.58 12.55
N PHE A 30 -10.35 -2.36 13.42
CA PHE A 30 -10.18 -3.11 14.69
C PHE A 30 -11.01 -2.54 15.85
N SER A 31 -11.72 -1.43 15.63
CA SER A 31 -12.61 -0.88 16.65
C SER A 31 -13.82 -1.76 16.88
N ARG A 32 -14.37 -1.77 18.11
CA ARG A 32 -15.61 -2.49 18.42
C ARG A 32 -16.84 -1.99 17.65
N LYS A 33 -16.74 -0.81 17.03
CA LYS A 33 -17.80 -0.24 16.18
C LYS A 33 -17.92 -0.97 14.84
N GLY A 34 -16.83 -1.63 14.38
CA GLY A 34 -16.78 -2.25 13.06
C GLY A 34 -17.01 -1.25 11.93
N TYR A 35 -17.42 -1.73 10.77
CA TYR A 35 -17.67 -0.95 9.56
C TYR A 35 -19.04 -0.24 9.62
N THR A 36 -19.18 0.75 10.49
CA THR A 36 -20.43 1.49 10.72
C THR A 36 -20.31 2.94 10.25
N PRO A 37 -21.44 3.60 9.89
CA PRO A 37 -21.46 5.03 9.57
C PRO A 37 -20.80 5.87 10.66
N GLN A 38 -21.03 5.56 11.94
CA GLN A 38 -20.41 6.27 13.05
C GLN A 38 -18.88 6.17 13.01
N HIS A 39 -18.32 4.98 12.74
CA HIS A 39 -16.87 4.82 12.62
C HIS A 39 -16.31 5.65 11.45
N PHE A 40 -16.98 5.59 10.29
CA PHE A 40 -16.53 6.32 9.10
C PHE A 40 -16.54 7.83 9.30
N ASP A 41 -17.56 8.35 10.02
CA ASP A 41 -17.71 9.80 10.27
C ASP A 41 -16.73 10.32 11.35
N GLU A 42 -16.27 9.44 12.26
CA GLU A 42 -15.39 9.84 13.37
C GLU A 42 -13.90 9.62 13.08
N TYR A 43 -13.52 8.54 12.37
CA TYR A 43 -12.13 8.07 12.28
C TYR A 43 -11.24 9.01 11.47
N VAL A 44 -11.68 9.45 10.28
CA VAL A 44 -11.03 10.50 9.48
C VAL A 44 -12.04 11.62 9.27
N GLN A 45 -11.67 12.82 9.64
CA GLN A 45 -12.51 14.02 9.53
C GLN A 45 -11.94 15.00 8.49
N ALA A 46 -12.71 16.01 8.14
CA ALA A 46 -12.28 17.03 7.17
C ALA A 46 -10.97 17.72 7.59
N SER A 47 -10.75 17.90 8.90
CA SER A 47 -9.49 18.42 9.44
C SER A 47 -8.29 17.52 9.19
N ASP A 48 -8.48 16.18 9.17
CA ASP A 48 -7.43 15.23 8.87
C ASP A 48 -7.04 15.31 7.38
N ILE A 49 -8.03 15.45 6.48
CA ILE A 49 -7.78 15.58 5.04
C ILE A 49 -7.08 16.91 4.73
N ALA A 50 -7.49 18.01 5.37
CA ALA A 50 -6.80 19.28 5.27
C ALA A 50 -5.34 19.17 5.75
N LEU A 51 -5.11 18.52 6.89
CA LEU A 51 -3.78 18.28 7.43
C LEU A 51 -2.89 17.45 6.48
N ILE A 52 -3.43 16.42 5.83
CA ILE A 52 -2.71 15.62 4.83
C ILE A 52 -2.25 16.51 3.65
N ALA A 53 -3.14 17.36 3.13
CA ALA A 53 -2.79 18.30 2.07
C ALA A 53 -1.75 19.34 2.53
N GLU A 54 -1.88 19.87 3.74
CA GLU A 54 -0.93 20.82 4.34
C GLU A 54 0.46 20.22 4.56
N MET A 55 0.56 18.94 4.89
CA MET A 55 1.84 18.22 4.98
C MET A 55 2.53 18.07 3.62
N GLY A 56 1.86 18.35 2.50
CA GLY A 56 2.44 18.34 1.16
C GLY A 56 2.39 16.96 0.47
N PHE A 57 1.50 16.08 0.86
CA PHE A 57 1.21 14.86 0.12
C PHE A 57 0.47 15.17 -1.19
N ASP A 58 0.73 14.39 -2.23
CA ASP A 58 0.12 14.53 -3.55
C ASP A 58 -1.14 13.66 -3.69
N HIS A 59 -1.17 12.55 -2.96
CA HIS A 59 -2.24 11.56 -3.05
C HIS A 59 -2.48 10.80 -1.75
N VAL A 60 -3.64 10.18 -1.70
CA VAL A 60 -4.05 9.26 -0.64
C VAL A 60 -4.28 7.88 -1.26
N ARG A 61 -3.76 6.84 -0.63
CA ARG A 61 -4.20 5.46 -0.88
C ARG A 61 -5.34 5.16 0.08
N PHE A 62 -6.53 5.07 -0.48
CA PHE A 62 -7.78 4.84 0.23
C PHE A 62 -8.06 3.35 0.28
N ALA A 63 -7.64 2.72 1.36
CA ALA A 63 -7.81 1.29 1.59
C ALA A 63 -9.26 0.95 1.95
N ILE A 64 -9.90 0.06 1.18
CA ILE A 64 -11.31 -0.31 1.29
C ILE A 64 -11.47 -1.82 1.36
N ALA A 65 -12.00 -2.35 2.45
CA ALA A 65 -12.42 -3.74 2.54
C ALA A 65 -13.68 -3.95 1.66
N CYS A 66 -13.66 -4.97 0.81
CA CYS A 66 -14.83 -5.30 -0.01
C CYS A 66 -15.90 -6.09 0.76
N GLU A 67 -15.50 -6.79 1.83
CA GLU A 67 -16.39 -7.65 2.61
C GLU A 67 -17.65 -6.96 3.14
N PRO A 68 -17.59 -5.73 3.70
CA PRO A 68 -18.80 -5.04 4.14
C PRO A 68 -19.80 -4.78 3.00
N MET A 69 -19.30 -4.47 1.80
CA MET A 69 -20.15 -4.28 0.62
C MET A 69 -20.77 -5.60 0.15
N LEU A 70 -20.00 -6.69 0.15
CA LEU A 70 -20.45 -8.02 -0.26
C LEU A 70 -21.39 -8.65 0.77
N GLN A 71 -21.23 -8.37 2.06
CA GLN A 71 -22.13 -8.85 3.13
C GLN A 71 -23.48 -8.12 3.15
N ALA A 72 -23.48 -6.81 2.83
CA ALA A 72 -24.70 -6.00 2.79
C ALA A 72 -25.42 -6.03 1.43
N GLY A 73 -24.75 -6.54 0.38
CA GLY A 73 -25.24 -6.63 -0.99
C GLY A 73 -24.90 -7.96 -1.65
N THR A 74 -24.60 -7.90 -2.94
CA THR A 74 -24.04 -9.00 -3.73
C THR A 74 -22.97 -8.45 -4.65
N PRO A 75 -22.09 -9.28 -5.26
CA PRO A 75 -21.10 -8.81 -6.23
C PRO A 75 -21.70 -7.98 -7.37
N SER A 76 -22.92 -8.34 -7.81
CA SER A 76 -23.64 -7.66 -8.90
C SER A 76 -24.52 -6.48 -8.43
N HIS A 77 -24.67 -6.27 -7.12
CA HIS A 77 -25.51 -5.21 -6.56
C HIS A 77 -24.96 -4.70 -5.23
N LEU A 78 -24.07 -3.72 -5.30
CA LEU A 78 -23.43 -3.11 -4.12
C LEU A 78 -24.39 -2.16 -3.39
N PRO A 79 -24.27 -2.03 -2.04
CA PRO A 79 -25.10 -1.14 -1.25
C PRO A 79 -24.92 0.32 -1.67
N ALA A 80 -26.00 0.95 -2.13
CA ALA A 80 -25.94 2.31 -2.67
C ALA A 80 -25.37 3.34 -1.68
N ASP A 81 -25.75 3.23 -0.39
CA ASP A 81 -25.27 4.15 0.65
C ASP A 81 -23.76 4.01 0.90
N TYR A 82 -23.24 2.79 0.83
CA TYR A 82 -21.82 2.54 1.02
C TYR A 82 -20.99 3.11 -0.16
N VAL A 83 -21.45 2.85 -1.37
CA VAL A 83 -20.86 3.38 -2.61
C VAL A 83 -20.92 4.91 -2.62
N ALA A 84 -22.03 5.51 -2.26
CA ALA A 84 -22.19 6.96 -2.18
C ALA A 84 -21.22 7.60 -1.17
N ARG A 85 -20.96 6.94 -0.03
CA ARG A 85 -19.95 7.39 0.93
C ARG A 85 -18.54 7.35 0.33
N ILE A 86 -18.17 6.28 -0.35
CA ILE A 86 -16.85 6.17 -1.03
C ILE A 86 -16.68 7.30 -2.04
N LEU A 87 -17.67 7.54 -2.89
CA LEU A 87 -17.65 8.63 -3.86
C LEU A 87 -17.52 9.99 -3.19
N SER A 88 -18.24 10.24 -2.10
CA SER A 88 -18.13 11.47 -1.32
C SER A 88 -16.73 11.67 -0.73
N VAL A 89 -16.07 10.61 -0.26
CA VAL A 89 -14.68 10.67 0.23
C VAL A 89 -13.73 11.05 -0.92
N ILE A 90 -13.88 10.44 -2.10
CA ILE A 90 -13.07 10.76 -3.27
C ILE A 90 -13.24 12.23 -3.66
N ASP A 91 -14.48 12.74 -3.68
CA ASP A 91 -14.77 14.14 -3.98
C ASP A 91 -14.11 15.10 -2.99
N VAL A 92 -14.16 14.78 -1.68
CA VAL A 92 -13.52 15.60 -0.65
C VAL A 92 -11.99 15.58 -0.80
N LEU A 93 -11.37 14.44 -1.08
CA LEU A 93 -9.93 14.35 -1.34
C LEU A 93 -9.54 15.17 -2.57
N HIS A 94 -10.30 15.07 -3.67
CA HIS A 94 -10.09 15.88 -4.87
C HIS A 94 -10.24 17.37 -4.61
N ALA A 95 -11.21 17.78 -3.78
CA ALA A 95 -11.40 19.18 -3.40
C ALA A 95 -10.20 19.77 -2.64
N HIS A 96 -9.43 18.93 -1.93
CA HIS A 96 -8.18 19.29 -1.28
C HIS A 96 -6.93 19.15 -2.18
N GLY A 97 -7.13 18.90 -3.48
CA GLY A 97 -6.01 18.75 -4.44
C GLY A 97 -5.31 17.41 -4.41
N LEU A 98 -5.80 16.44 -3.64
CA LEU A 98 -5.22 15.11 -3.50
C LEU A 98 -5.76 14.17 -4.59
N ALA A 99 -4.88 13.40 -5.24
CA ALA A 99 -5.28 12.25 -6.03
C ALA A 99 -5.62 11.06 -5.11
N VAL A 100 -6.33 10.06 -5.66
CA VAL A 100 -6.81 8.92 -4.88
C VAL A 100 -6.45 7.62 -5.55
N ILE A 101 -5.78 6.73 -4.83
CA ILE A 101 -5.70 5.32 -5.17
C ILE A 101 -6.82 4.61 -4.39
N VAL A 102 -7.82 4.11 -5.10
CA VAL A 102 -8.86 3.24 -4.54
C VAL A 102 -8.30 1.83 -4.48
N ASP A 103 -7.94 1.39 -3.30
CA ASP A 103 -7.31 0.11 -3.05
C ASP A 103 -8.31 -0.88 -2.44
N ILE A 104 -8.53 -2.01 -3.09
CA ILE A 104 -9.32 -3.10 -2.49
C ILE A 104 -8.42 -3.88 -1.52
N HIS A 105 -8.73 -3.71 -0.24
CA HIS A 105 -7.91 -4.13 0.89
C HIS A 105 -8.67 -5.09 1.82
N PRO A 106 -8.95 -6.33 1.35
CA PRO A 106 -9.69 -7.30 2.14
C PRO A 106 -8.81 -8.00 3.16
N GLU A 107 -9.44 -8.66 4.10
CA GLU A 107 -8.79 -9.51 5.09
C GLU A 107 -8.30 -10.84 4.49
N THR A 108 -7.39 -11.50 5.19
CA THR A 108 -6.77 -12.76 4.75
C THR A 108 -7.76 -13.86 4.32
N PRO A 109 -8.90 -14.11 5.02
CA PRO A 109 -9.85 -15.14 4.59
C PRO A 109 -10.42 -14.90 3.20
N PHE A 110 -10.63 -13.64 2.80
CA PHE A 110 -11.09 -13.33 1.45
C PHE A 110 -10.03 -13.69 0.39
N LYS A 111 -8.77 -13.37 0.63
CA LYS A 111 -7.65 -13.74 -0.25
C LYS A 111 -7.51 -15.27 -0.38
N GLN A 112 -7.69 -16.00 0.71
CA GLN A 112 -7.72 -17.47 0.70
C GLN A 112 -8.85 -18.01 -0.17
N SER A 113 -10.06 -17.45 -0.07
CA SER A 113 -11.18 -17.88 -0.92
C SER A 113 -10.89 -17.68 -2.41
N LEU A 114 -10.22 -16.62 -2.81
CA LEU A 114 -9.77 -16.39 -4.19
C LEU A 114 -8.75 -17.44 -4.66
N SER A 115 -7.94 -17.98 -3.75
CA SER A 115 -7.00 -19.05 -4.05
C SER A 115 -7.70 -20.40 -4.32
N GLU A 116 -8.79 -20.67 -3.62
CA GLU A 116 -9.38 -22.00 -3.50
C GLU A 116 -10.66 -22.18 -4.33
N SER A 117 -11.34 -21.08 -4.73
CA SER A 117 -12.68 -21.14 -5.33
C SER A 117 -12.77 -20.35 -6.64
N ASP A 118 -13.30 -20.99 -7.68
CA ASP A 118 -13.65 -20.32 -8.93
C ASP A 118 -14.93 -19.46 -8.80
N ASP A 119 -15.83 -19.82 -7.88
CA ASP A 119 -17.00 -18.99 -7.58
C ASP A 119 -16.57 -17.68 -6.91
N ALA A 120 -15.62 -17.75 -5.94
CA ALA A 120 -15.06 -16.53 -5.33
C ALA A 120 -14.32 -15.66 -6.36
N LEU A 121 -13.62 -16.25 -7.31
CA LEU A 121 -13.02 -15.52 -8.44
C LEU A 121 -14.10 -14.85 -9.28
N ALA A 122 -15.17 -15.57 -9.66
CA ALA A 122 -16.27 -15.01 -10.45
C ALA A 122 -16.95 -13.83 -9.72
N ASP A 123 -17.16 -13.97 -8.41
CA ASP A 123 -17.71 -12.93 -7.55
C ASP A 123 -16.80 -11.70 -7.48
N PHE A 124 -15.49 -11.89 -7.37
CA PHE A 124 -14.52 -10.79 -7.33
C PHE A 124 -14.44 -10.05 -8.68
N VAL A 125 -14.48 -10.77 -9.78
CA VAL A 125 -14.53 -10.18 -11.13
C VAL A 125 -15.83 -9.39 -11.32
N THR A 126 -16.98 -9.94 -10.90
CA THR A 126 -18.28 -9.25 -10.93
C THR A 126 -18.29 -8.01 -10.03
N PHE A 127 -17.73 -8.13 -8.82
CA PHE A 127 -17.55 -6.99 -7.92
C PHE A 127 -16.77 -5.85 -8.59
N TRP A 128 -15.64 -6.15 -9.23
CA TRP A 128 -14.86 -5.13 -9.92
C TRP A 128 -15.58 -4.52 -11.12
N GLU A 129 -16.32 -5.32 -11.89
CA GLU A 129 -17.12 -4.79 -13.02
C GLU A 129 -18.13 -3.74 -12.54
N VAL A 130 -18.85 -4.04 -11.46
CA VAL A 130 -19.88 -3.17 -10.87
C VAL A 130 -19.24 -1.97 -10.18
N PHE A 131 -18.21 -2.20 -9.34
CA PHE A 131 -17.57 -1.15 -8.56
C PHE A 131 -16.86 -0.14 -9.46
N ALA A 132 -16.10 -0.60 -10.45
CA ALA A 132 -15.48 0.28 -11.44
C ALA A 132 -16.53 1.09 -12.24
N GLY A 133 -17.71 0.50 -12.53
CA GLY A 133 -18.83 1.21 -13.14
C GLY A 133 -19.35 2.37 -12.29
N HIS A 134 -19.43 2.21 -10.97
CA HIS A 134 -19.77 3.31 -10.05
C HIS A 134 -18.71 4.39 -9.99
N LEU A 135 -17.43 4.01 -10.09
CA LEU A 135 -16.30 4.93 -10.03
C LEU A 135 -15.97 5.59 -11.38
N ALA A 136 -16.57 5.14 -12.48
CA ALA A 136 -16.26 5.63 -13.83
C ALA A 136 -16.52 7.12 -14.04
N GLY A 137 -17.39 7.72 -13.22
CA GLY A 137 -17.66 9.17 -13.21
C GLY A 137 -16.62 10.02 -12.48
N CYS A 138 -15.69 9.41 -11.74
CA CYS A 138 -14.60 10.12 -11.08
C CYS A 138 -13.57 10.64 -12.11
N ASP A 139 -12.78 11.65 -11.73
CA ASP A 139 -11.73 12.20 -12.60
C ASP A 139 -10.62 11.16 -12.86
N PRO A 140 -10.45 10.64 -14.08
CA PRO A 140 -9.45 9.61 -14.38
C PRO A 140 -8.01 10.13 -14.32
N GLU A 141 -7.79 11.44 -14.27
CA GLU A 141 -6.46 12.03 -14.07
C GLU A 141 -6.02 11.95 -12.60
N ARG A 142 -6.96 11.73 -11.67
CA ARG A 142 -6.69 11.75 -10.22
C ARG A 142 -7.28 10.58 -9.45
N THR A 143 -7.96 9.63 -10.10
CA THR A 143 -8.51 8.42 -9.48
C THR A 143 -7.90 7.19 -10.13
N PHE A 144 -7.30 6.33 -9.32
CA PHE A 144 -6.57 5.13 -9.71
C PHE A 144 -7.17 3.92 -9.02
N PHE A 145 -7.19 2.75 -9.67
CA PHE A 145 -7.79 1.53 -9.13
C PHE A 145 -6.71 0.49 -8.86
N GLU A 146 -6.45 0.22 -7.60
CA GLU A 146 -5.57 -0.88 -7.18
C GLU A 146 -6.40 -2.15 -6.97
N ILE A 147 -6.06 -3.19 -7.72
CA ILE A 147 -6.90 -4.38 -7.87
C ILE A 147 -7.09 -5.11 -6.55
N LEU A 148 -6.00 -5.34 -5.82
CA LEU A 148 -6.02 -6.08 -4.56
C LEU A 148 -4.75 -5.76 -3.77
N ASN A 149 -4.92 -5.33 -2.53
CA ASN A 149 -3.82 -5.19 -1.58
C ASN A 149 -3.16 -6.54 -1.30
N GLU A 150 -1.83 -6.60 -1.44
CA GLU A 150 -1.01 -7.73 -1.00
C GLU A 150 -1.62 -9.09 -1.35
N PRO A 151 -1.76 -9.43 -2.61
CA PRO A 151 -2.26 -10.74 -2.98
C PRO A 151 -1.33 -11.82 -2.41
N CYS A 152 -1.91 -12.71 -1.61
CA CYS A 152 -1.24 -13.89 -1.06
C CYS A 152 -1.98 -15.12 -1.59
N ILE A 153 -1.97 -15.27 -2.91
CA ILE A 153 -2.74 -16.27 -3.64
C ILE A 153 -1.88 -17.52 -3.86
N ALA A 154 -2.46 -18.71 -3.64
CA ALA A 154 -1.74 -19.95 -3.86
C ALA A 154 -1.44 -20.16 -5.36
N GLY A 155 -0.18 -19.90 -5.73
CA GLY A 155 0.36 -20.03 -7.08
C GLY A 155 0.25 -18.78 -7.96
N ASP A 156 1.36 -18.43 -8.60
CA ASP A 156 1.49 -17.22 -9.43
C ASP A 156 0.54 -17.25 -10.64
N ALA A 157 0.34 -18.42 -11.24
CA ALA A 157 -0.60 -18.57 -12.36
C ALA A 157 -2.05 -18.23 -11.96
N ARG A 158 -2.46 -18.56 -10.72
CA ARG A 158 -3.78 -18.22 -10.20
C ARG A 158 -3.91 -16.71 -10.01
N TRP A 159 -2.89 -16.06 -9.41
CA TRP A 159 -2.90 -14.62 -9.24
C TRP A 159 -2.92 -13.90 -10.60
N ASN A 160 -2.10 -14.31 -11.55
CA ASN A 160 -2.08 -13.73 -12.90
C ASN A 160 -3.44 -13.83 -13.59
N LEU A 161 -4.15 -14.96 -13.43
CA LEU A 161 -5.51 -15.12 -13.95
C LEU A 161 -6.49 -14.13 -13.28
N ILE A 162 -6.51 -14.07 -11.95
CA ILE A 162 -7.38 -13.18 -11.17
C ILE A 162 -7.15 -11.73 -11.60
N GLN A 163 -5.89 -11.28 -11.56
CA GLN A 163 -5.51 -9.92 -11.92
C GLN A 163 -5.85 -9.59 -13.37
N GLY A 164 -5.58 -10.51 -14.29
CA GLY A 164 -5.88 -10.33 -15.71
C GLY A 164 -7.38 -10.17 -15.99
N LEU A 165 -8.23 -10.97 -15.34
CA LEU A 165 -9.69 -10.87 -15.45
C LEU A 165 -10.20 -9.56 -14.83
N ALA A 166 -9.68 -9.16 -13.66
CA ALA A 166 -10.04 -7.90 -13.04
C ALA A 166 -9.68 -6.71 -13.95
N ILE A 167 -8.47 -6.67 -14.53
CA ILE A 167 -8.07 -5.62 -15.49
C ILE A 167 -9.07 -5.55 -16.66
N GLN A 168 -9.47 -6.69 -17.21
CA GLN A 168 -10.40 -6.71 -18.34
C GLN A 168 -11.77 -6.12 -18.01
N VAL A 169 -12.35 -6.45 -16.85
CA VAL A 169 -13.68 -5.93 -16.46
C VAL A 169 -13.60 -4.46 -16.07
N ILE A 170 -12.57 -4.05 -15.34
CA ILE A 170 -12.32 -2.64 -15.00
C ILE A 170 -12.19 -1.81 -16.27
N ARG A 171 -11.42 -2.29 -17.26
CA ARG A 171 -11.20 -1.58 -18.51
C ARG A 171 -12.49 -1.42 -19.33
N ARG A 172 -13.44 -2.37 -19.23
CA ARG A 172 -14.76 -2.24 -19.87
C ARG A 172 -15.65 -1.20 -19.16
N SER A 173 -15.61 -1.19 -17.83
CA SER A 173 -16.51 -0.35 -17.02
C SER A 173 -15.98 1.08 -16.84
N ALA A 174 -14.65 1.25 -16.76
CA ALA A 174 -13.96 2.53 -16.57
C ALA A 174 -12.73 2.65 -17.51
N PRO A 175 -12.95 2.85 -18.82
CA PRO A 175 -11.93 2.70 -19.85
C PRO A 175 -10.74 3.65 -19.72
N ASP A 176 -10.94 4.83 -19.14
CA ASP A 176 -9.92 5.87 -19.06
C ASP A 176 -9.09 5.83 -17.79
N HIS A 177 -9.54 5.11 -16.75
CA HIS A 177 -8.86 5.06 -15.47
C HIS A 177 -7.58 4.23 -15.51
N THR A 178 -6.55 4.68 -14.81
CA THR A 178 -5.31 3.93 -14.63
C THR A 178 -5.51 2.86 -13.56
N ILE A 179 -5.10 1.65 -13.89
CA ILE A 179 -5.14 0.50 -12.99
C ILE A 179 -3.77 0.32 -12.35
N ILE A 180 -3.73 -0.11 -11.10
CA ILE A 180 -2.52 -0.48 -10.38
C ILE A 180 -2.53 -1.99 -10.15
N ALA A 181 -1.51 -2.66 -10.67
CA ALA A 181 -1.31 -4.08 -10.60
C ALA A 181 -0.07 -4.41 -9.76
N SER A 182 0.01 -5.60 -9.19
CA SER A 182 1.13 -6.02 -8.35
C SER A 182 1.52 -7.47 -8.57
N GLY A 183 2.75 -7.83 -8.17
CA GLY A 183 3.14 -9.22 -8.01
C GLY A 183 2.38 -9.89 -6.87
N ASN A 184 2.44 -11.23 -6.82
CA ASN A 184 1.87 -12.03 -5.73
C ASN A 184 2.68 -11.87 -4.42
N ASP A 185 2.46 -12.77 -3.45
CA ASP A 185 3.18 -12.87 -2.17
C ASP A 185 3.44 -11.51 -1.48
N CYS A 186 2.33 -10.85 -1.11
CA CYS A 186 2.36 -9.55 -0.42
C CYS A 186 3.02 -8.43 -1.23
N SER A 187 2.86 -8.43 -2.54
CA SER A 187 3.38 -7.40 -3.46
C SER A 187 4.91 -7.21 -3.39
N GLN A 188 5.66 -8.27 -3.08
CA GLN A 188 7.11 -8.21 -2.99
C GLN A 188 7.79 -7.98 -4.35
N ILE A 189 8.99 -7.36 -4.35
CA ILE A 189 9.77 -7.12 -5.56
C ILE A 189 10.05 -8.41 -6.36
N PRO A 190 10.47 -9.55 -5.76
CA PRO A 190 10.69 -10.77 -6.52
C PRO A 190 9.46 -11.25 -7.29
N GLU A 191 8.27 -11.01 -6.77
CA GLU A 191 7.02 -11.39 -7.41
C GLU A 191 6.62 -10.45 -8.57
N LEU A 192 6.94 -9.16 -8.42
CA LEU A 192 6.81 -8.20 -9.53
C LEU A 192 7.63 -8.66 -10.75
N LEU A 193 8.84 -9.19 -10.54
CA LEU A 193 9.73 -9.62 -11.61
C LEU A 193 9.23 -10.86 -12.38
N LYS A 194 8.27 -11.60 -11.83
CA LYS A 194 7.64 -12.77 -12.46
C LYS A 194 6.45 -12.41 -13.36
N LEU A 195 5.99 -11.15 -13.33
CA LEU A 195 4.86 -10.74 -14.14
C LEU A 195 5.22 -10.68 -15.62
N ASP A 196 4.29 -11.12 -16.46
CA ASP A 196 4.41 -10.99 -17.91
C ASP A 196 4.42 -9.51 -18.35
N ALA A 197 4.98 -9.26 -19.54
CA ALA A 197 4.97 -7.93 -20.11
C ALA A 197 3.52 -7.41 -20.27
N PRO A 198 3.23 -6.19 -19.83
CA PRO A 198 1.87 -5.67 -19.83
C PRO A 198 1.36 -5.43 -21.25
N VAL A 199 0.17 -5.92 -21.54
CA VAL A 199 -0.56 -5.65 -22.79
C VAL A 199 -1.23 -4.28 -22.71
N ASP A 200 -1.83 -3.95 -21.55
CA ASP A 200 -2.47 -2.66 -21.29
C ASP A 200 -1.42 -1.62 -20.86
N ARG A 201 -1.33 -0.52 -21.60
CA ARG A 201 -0.36 0.57 -21.34
C ARG A 201 -0.85 1.58 -20.29
N ASN A 202 -2.11 1.49 -19.86
CA ASN A 202 -2.67 2.33 -18.81
C ASN A 202 -2.70 1.59 -17.45
N VAL A 203 -1.61 0.88 -17.17
CA VAL A 203 -1.38 0.16 -15.91
C VAL A 203 -0.07 0.64 -15.30
N ILE A 204 -0.08 0.91 -13.99
CA ILE A 204 1.08 1.14 -13.14
C ILE A 204 1.33 -0.15 -12.35
N TYR A 205 2.58 -0.48 -12.09
CA TYR A 205 2.92 -1.66 -11.30
C TYR A 205 3.41 -1.25 -9.92
N ASN A 206 2.87 -1.92 -8.91
CA ASN A 206 3.12 -1.66 -7.50
C ASN A 206 3.98 -2.75 -6.88
N PHE A 207 4.79 -2.36 -5.92
CA PHE A 207 5.39 -3.25 -4.92
C PHE A 207 5.33 -2.62 -3.53
N HIS A 208 5.43 -3.44 -2.48
CA HIS A 208 5.57 -2.99 -1.10
C HIS A 208 7.01 -3.19 -0.63
N LEU A 209 7.47 -2.33 0.27
CA LEU A 209 8.85 -2.34 0.76
C LEU A 209 8.89 -2.30 2.28
N TYR A 210 8.94 -3.49 2.87
CA TYR A 210 9.13 -3.65 4.31
C TYR A 210 10.40 -4.45 4.66
N ASP A 211 11.16 -4.87 3.66
CA ASP A 211 12.42 -5.58 3.90
C ASP A 211 13.47 -4.66 4.55
N PRO A 212 14.21 -5.18 5.54
CA PRO A 212 13.97 -6.46 6.20
C PRO A 212 12.93 -6.34 7.32
N ILE A 213 12.00 -7.28 7.38
CA ILE A 213 10.95 -7.36 8.42
C ILE A 213 11.53 -7.30 9.84
N ALA A 214 12.73 -7.83 10.05
CA ALA A 214 13.43 -7.76 11.32
C ALA A 214 13.57 -6.33 11.87
N PHE A 215 13.72 -5.35 10.99
CA PHE A 215 13.80 -3.93 11.36
C PHE A 215 12.44 -3.23 11.30
N THR A 216 11.73 -3.35 10.18
CA THR A 216 10.50 -2.57 9.95
C THR A 216 9.33 -2.99 10.82
N HIS A 217 9.28 -4.28 11.20
CA HIS A 217 8.22 -4.86 12.03
C HIS A 217 8.74 -5.39 13.37
N GLN A 218 9.89 -4.88 13.83
CA GLN A 218 10.46 -5.30 15.11
C GLN A 218 9.45 -5.17 16.26
N GLY A 219 9.24 -6.26 16.97
CA GLY A 219 8.33 -6.33 18.12
C GLY A 219 6.83 -6.41 17.76
N ALA A 220 6.44 -6.35 16.51
CA ALA A 220 5.04 -6.37 16.09
C ALA A 220 4.41 -7.76 16.31
N SER A 221 3.27 -7.79 17.03
CA SER A 221 2.59 -9.04 17.39
C SER A 221 1.84 -9.71 16.23
N TRP A 222 1.52 -8.96 15.17
CA TRP A 222 0.87 -9.46 13.95
C TRP A 222 1.87 -9.93 12.89
N SER A 223 3.15 -9.68 13.09
CA SER A 223 4.26 -10.09 12.24
C SER A 223 4.65 -11.54 12.54
N PRO A 224 5.55 -12.16 11.75
CA PRO A 224 6.05 -13.49 12.10
C PRO A 224 6.54 -13.56 13.56
N PRO A 225 6.24 -14.64 14.31
CA PRO A 225 6.48 -14.69 15.76
C PRO A 225 7.90 -14.33 16.19
N TRP A 226 8.90 -14.65 15.38
CA TRP A 226 10.30 -14.29 15.65
C TRP A 226 10.55 -12.78 15.66
N ALA A 227 9.76 -11.97 14.92
CA ALA A 227 9.91 -10.53 14.88
C ALA A 227 9.59 -9.85 16.23
N MET A 228 8.80 -10.50 17.08
CA MET A 228 8.53 -10.02 18.44
C MET A 228 9.81 -9.96 19.29
N SER A 229 10.86 -10.69 18.92
CA SER A 229 12.15 -10.75 19.63
C SER A 229 13.21 -9.81 19.07
N THR A 230 12.93 -9.04 18.00
CA THR A 230 13.93 -8.18 17.34
C THR A 230 13.85 -6.70 17.74
N LYS A 231 13.31 -6.40 18.92
CA LYS A 231 13.08 -5.04 19.43
C LYS A 231 14.38 -4.26 19.65
N GLY A 232 14.38 -2.98 19.30
CA GLY A 232 15.53 -2.09 19.51
C GLY A 232 16.61 -2.17 18.43
N LEU A 233 16.33 -2.85 17.33
CA LEU A 233 17.27 -2.96 16.21
C LEU A 233 17.46 -1.60 15.54
N THR A 234 18.73 -1.22 15.29
CA THR A 234 19.10 0.09 14.74
C THR A 234 19.23 0.07 13.22
N TYR A 235 19.03 1.24 12.59
CA TYR A 235 19.29 1.50 11.18
C TYR A 235 20.05 2.84 11.04
N PRO A 236 21.10 2.95 10.19
CA PRO A 236 21.72 1.84 9.44
C PRO A 236 22.19 0.72 10.36
N ALA A 237 22.37 -0.49 9.80
CA ALA A 237 22.78 -1.65 10.59
C ALA A 237 24.15 -1.40 11.24
N ASP A 238 24.22 -1.55 12.56
CA ASP A 238 25.47 -1.54 13.32
C ASP A 238 25.76 -2.93 13.88
N ALA A 239 26.94 -3.47 13.57
CA ALA A 239 27.31 -4.81 13.95
C ALA A 239 27.40 -5.00 15.47
N ASN A 240 27.79 -3.96 16.23
CA ASN A 240 27.91 -4.01 17.68
C ASN A 240 26.50 -4.00 18.33
N ASP A 241 25.61 -3.15 17.83
CA ASP A 241 24.21 -3.09 18.32
C ASP A 241 23.53 -4.43 18.09
N VAL A 242 23.70 -5.03 16.91
CA VAL A 242 23.13 -6.35 16.61
C VAL A 242 23.75 -7.46 17.48
N ALA A 243 25.06 -7.39 17.78
CA ALA A 243 25.71 -8.36 18.67
C ALA A 243 25.11 -8.33 20.08
N VAL A 244 24.85 -7.13 20.62
CA VAL A 244 24.18 -6.96 21.92
C VAL A 244 22.78 -7.59 21.93
N LEU A 245 22.01 -7.41 20.87
CA LEU A 245 20.69 -8.02 20.72
C LEU A 245 20.81 -9.56 20.63
N LEU A 246 21.77 -10.07 19.85
CA LEU A 246 21.98 -11.51 19.70
C LEU A 246 22.29 -12.21 21.05
N ASP A 247 22.97 -11.54 21.97
CA ASP A 247 23.26 -12.07 23.30
C ASP A 247 22.00 -12.13 24.20
N SER A 248 20.99 -11.33 23.93
CA SER A 248 19.76 -11.25 24.73
C SER A 248 18.58 -12.02 24.15
N VAL A 249 18.63 -12.40 22.86
CA VAL A 249 17.52 -13.09 22.17
C VAL A 249 17.71 -14.60 22.22
N PHE A 250 16.68 -15.31 22.73
CA PHE A 250 16.66 -16.77 22.86
C PHE A 250 15.94 -17.48 21.70
N ASP A 251 15.07 -16.79 20.97
CA ASP A 251 14.39 -17.35 19.80
C ASP A 251 15.41 -17.59 18.68
N GLU A 252 15.57 -18.87 18.29
CA GLU A 252 16.59 -19.29 17.32
C GLU A 252 16.35 -18.63 15.94
N LYS A 253 15.09 -18.53 15.49
CA LYS A 253 14.74 -17.93 14.23
C LYS A 253 15.00 -16.42 14.23
N ALA A 254 14.71 -15.74 15.34
CA ALA A 254 15.06 -14.33 15.51
C ALA A 254 16.59 -14.13 15.47
N ARG A 255 17.37 -14.99 16.11
CA ARG A 255 18.84 -14.95 16.05
C ARG A 255 19.37 -15.08 14.63
N VAL A 256 18.81 -16.01 13.84
CA VAL A 256 19.17 -16.15 12.41
C VAL A 256 18.84 -14.85 11.65
N LYS A 257 17.66 -14.28 11.85
CA LYS A 257 17.23 -13.04 11.17
C LYS A 257 18.06 -11.81 11.59
N LEU A 258 18.48 -11.73 12.84
CA LEU A 258 19.40 -10.69 13.33
C LEU A 258 20.80 -10.84 12.70
N ALA A 259 21.29 -12.09 12.59
CA ALA A 259 22.58 -12.34 11.93
C ALA A 259 22.53 -11.99 10.44
N GLU A 260 21.46 -12.39 9.73
CA GLU A 260 21.21 -12.00 8.33
C GLU A 260 21.16 -10.47 8.18
N TYR A 261 20.50 -9.76 9.11
CA TYR A 261 20.43 -8.29 9.11
C TYR A 261 21.81 -7.64 9.25
N ARG A 262 22.61 -8.13 10.20
CA ARG A 262 23.99 -7.68 10.41
C ARG A 262 24.85 -7.90 9.18
N ASP A 263 24.84 -9.13 8.64
CA ASP A 263 25.71 -9.55 7.55
C ASP A 263 25.37 -8.84 6.23
N ALA A 264 24.08 -8.54 6.01
CA ALA A 264 23.62 -7.72 4.90
C ALA A 264 24.02 -6.24 5.05
N ASN A 265 24.34 -5.77 6.25
CA ASN A 265 24.75 -4.40 6.55
C ASN A 265 23.78 -3.35 5.99
N TRP A 266 22.49 -3.52 6.32
CA TRP A 266 21.40 -2.74 5.76
C TRP A 266 21.64 -1.22 5.91
N SER A 267 21.63 -0.54 4.77
CA SER A 267 21.96 0.89 4.64
C SER A 267 21.45 1.40 3.28
N ALA A 268 21.46 2.71 3.04
CA ALA A 268 21.00 3.29 1.77
C ALA A 268 21.65 2.66 0.51
N PRO A 269 22.97 2.38 0.45
CA PRO A 269 23.56 1.68 -0.70
C PRO A 269 23.02 0.26 -0.91
N VAL A 270 22.71 -0.47 0.18
CA VAL A 270 22.11 -1.81 0.09
C VAL A 270 20.69 -1.72 -0.47
N TYR A 271 19.87 -0.76 -0.02
CA TYR A 271 18.55 -0.54 -0.59
C TYR A 271 18.59 -0.11 -2.06
N GLN A 272 19.57 0.70 -2.47
CA GLN A 272 19.75 1.04 -3.89
C GLN A 272 19.96 -0.23 -4.73
N SER A 273 20.74 -1.17 -4.23
CA SER A 273 20.97 -2.46 -4.89
C SER A 273 19.72 -3.36 -4.84
N PHE A 274 18.99 -3.33 -3.73
CA PHE A 274 17.75 -4.09 -3.54
C PHE A 274 16.64 -3.65 -4.51
N LEU A 275 16.54 -2.35 -4.78
CA LEU A 275 15.57 -1.77 -5.71
C LEU A 275 15.96 -1.94 -7.19
N ALA A 276 17.23 -2.16 -7.49
CA ALA A 276 17.73 -2.17 -8.85
C ALA A 276 17.01 -3.17 -9.79
N PRO A 277 16.67 -4.40 -9.38
CA PRO A 277 15.91 -5.33 -10.23
C PRO A 277 14.53 -4.79 -10.62
N ALA A 278 13.77 -4.20 -9.69
CA ALA A 278 12.46 -3.61 -10.00
C ALA A 278 12.59 -2.43 -10.97
N ILE A 279 13.59 -1.56 -10.75
CA ILE A 279 13.88 -0.42 -11.63
C ILE A 279 14.22 -0.91 -13.05
N ALA A 280 15.05 -1.95 -13.15
CA ALA A 280 15.42 -2.54 -14.43
C ALA A 280 14.21 -3.14 -15.15
N TRP A 281 13.36 -3.87 -14.42
CA TRP A 281 12.13 -4.44 -14.93
C TRP A 281 11.18 -3.37 -15.47
N GLY A 282 10.94 -2.32 -14.69
CA GLY A 282 10.07 -1.19 -15.11
C GLY A 282 10.58 -0.52 -16.39
N ARG A 283 11.91 -0.30 -16.50
CA ARG A 283 12.53 0.26 -17.71
C ARG A 283 12.42 -0.69 -18.90
N GLN A 284 12.67 -1.97 -18.70
CA GLN A 284 12.59 -3.00 -19.75
C GLN A 284 11.19 -3.07 -20.37
N HIS A 285 10.14 -2.99 -19.53
CA HIS A 285 8.75 -3.07 -19.97
C HIS A 285 8.16 -1.71 -20.35
N GLY A 286 8.86 -0.61 -20.10
CA GLY A 286 8.40 0.75 -20.39
C GLY A 286 7.18 1.15 -19.57
N VAL A 287 7.12 0.72 -18.29
CA VAL A 287 6.02 0.95 -17.37
C VAL A 287 6.44 1.79 -16.16
N ALA A 288 5.48 2.53 -15.58
CA ALA A 288 5.68 3.23 -14.33
C ALA A 288 5.57 2.27 -13.14
N LEU A 289 6.36 2.53 -12.10
CA LEU A 289 6.34 1.83 -10.82
C LEU A 289 5.87 2.75 -9.71
N THR A 290 5.20 2.17 -8.71
CA THR A 290 4.92 2.77 -7.41
C THR A 290 5.31 1.83 -6.28
N CYS A 291 5.60 2.39 -5.11
CA CYS A 291 5.74 1.65 -3.85
C CYS A 291 4.58 2.09 -2.95
N ASN A 292 3.48 1.33 -2.96
CA ASN A 292 2.23 1.76 -2.34
C ASN A 292 2.18 1.51 -0.83
N GLU A 293 3.17 0.78 -0.30
CA GLU A 293 3.39 0.70 1.13
C GLU A 293 4.88 0.62 1.46
N PHE A 294 5.30 1.42 2.42
CA PHE A 294 6.57 1.33 3.13
C PHE A 294 6.44 2.03 4.48
N GLY A 295 7.19 1.58 5.47
CA GLY A 295 7.12 2.18 6.80
C GLY A 295 7.88 1.37 7.84
N VAL A 296 7.95 1.90 9.05
CA VAL A 296 8.58 1.26 10.20
C VAL A 296 7.66 1.38 11.41
N TYR A 297 7.36 0.25 12.05
CA TYR A 297 6.56 0.16 13.26
C TYR A 297 7.13 1.03 14.38
N THR A 298 6.28 1.87 14.99
CA THR A 298 6.73 2.96 15.85
C THR A 298 7.14 2.52 17.24
N GLU A 299 6.51 1.48 17.80
CA GLU A 299 6.57 1.17 19.24
C GLU A 299 7.95 0.69 19.71
N PHE A 300 8.64 -0.12 18.91
CA PHE A 300 9.89 -0.74 19.32
C PHE A 300 11.11 -0.31 18.50
N SER A 301 10.90 0.44 17.42
CA SER A 301 12.00 0.95 16.62
C SER A 301 12.65 2.18 17.27
N PRO A 302 13.99 2.25 17.38
CA PRO A 302 14.67 3.46 17.84
C PRO A 302 14.31 4.64 16.93
N ARG A 303 13.89 5.75 17.52
CA ARG A 303 13.37 6.94 16.82
C ARG A 303 14.28 7.39 15.67
N ASN A 304 15.57 7.58 15.95
CA ASN A 304 16.53 8.06 14.95
C ASN A 304 16.71 7.06 13.80
N SER A 305 16.68 5.76 14.09
CA SER A 305 16.79 4.71 13.08
C SER A 305 15.55 4.67 12.19
N ARG A 306 14.36 4.84 12.77
CA ARG A 306 13.10 4.96 12.02
C ARG A 306 13.15 6.15 11.06
N LEU A 307 13.54 7.33 11.54
CA LEU A 307 13.64 8.55 10.73
C LEU A 307 14.67 8.42 9.61
N ALA A 308 15.85 7.87 9.91
CA ALA A 308 16.89 7.63 8.92
C ALA A 308 16.43 6.67 7.81
N TRP A 309 15.75 5.59 8.18
CA TRP A 309 15.19 4.63 7.23
C TRP A 309 14.14 5.27 6.31
N ILE A 310 13.17 5.99 6.90
CA ILE A 310 12.13 6.69 6.14
C ILE A 310 12.76 7.69 5.15
N ALA A 311 13.75 8.46 5.59
CA ALA A 311 14.44 9.43 4.75
C ALA A 311 15.19 8.76 3.59
N ASP A 312 15.88 7.67 3.85
CA ASP A 312 16.61 6.95 2.82
C ASP A 312 15.68 6.32 1.79
N ILE A 313 14.61 5.64 2.23
CA ILE A 313 13.68 4.97 1.31
C ILE A 313 12.91 5.98 0.47
N SER A 314 12.29 7.01 1.07
CA SER A 314 11.54 8.02 0.32
C SER A 314 12.42 8.75 -0.71
N ARG A 315 13.67 9.05 -0.33
CA ARG A 315 14.66 9.65 -1.22
C ARG A 315 15.05 8.71 -2.36
N LEU A 316 15.36 7.45 -2.08
CA LEU A 316 15.76 6.47 -3.09
C LEU A 316 14.63 6.20 -4.10
N LEU A 317 13.40 6.03 -3.64
CA LEU A 317 12.23 5.87 -4.51
C LEU A 317 12.05 7.10 -5.41
N SER A 318 12.08 8.30 -4.83
CA SER A 318 11.93 9.56 -5.57
C SER A 318 13.03 9.77 -6.61
N GLN A 319 14.29 9.49 -6.26
CA GLN A 319 15.45 9.61 -7.17
C GLN A 319 15.35 8.66 -8.37
N ASN A 320 14.68 7.52 -8.21
CA ASN A 320 14.46 6.56 -9.28
C ASN A 320 13.14 6.77 -10.03
N GLY A 321 12.41 7.86 -9.75
CA GLY A 321 11.14 8.16 -10.40
C GLY A 321 9.98 7.25 -10.00
N ILE A 322 10.10 6.57 -8.86
CA ILE A 322 9.08 5.68 -8.29
C ILE A 322 8.23 6.52 -7.33
N GLY A 323 6.93 6.59 -7.60
CA GLY A 323 5.96 7.15 -6.64
C GLY A 323 5.87 6.29 -5.39
N TRP A 324 5.57 6.90 -4.25
CA TRP A 324 5.51 6.16 -3.00
C TRP A 324 4.36 6.60 -2.10
N THR A 325 3.86 5.68 -1.29
CA THR A 325 2.79 5.92 -0.32
C THR A 325 3.19 5.37 1.04
N MET A 326 3.42 6.27 2.00
CA MET A 326 3.81 5.91 3.36
C MET A 326 2.67 5.16 4.06
N TRP A 327 2.96 4.04 4.67
CA TRP A 327 2.10 3.37 5.64
C TRP A 327 2.50 3.86 7.04
N ASP A 328 1.68 4.60 7.79
CA ASP A 328 0.33 5.05 7.47
C ASP A 328 0.04 6.44 8.09
N TYR A 329 -1.16 6.98 7.90
CA TYR A 329 -1.50 8.31 8.40
C TYR A 329 -1.49 8.37 9.93
N ALA A 330 -2.22 7.49 10.61
CA ALA A 330 -2.46 7.59 12.05
C ALA A 330 -2.59 6.24 12.79
N GLY A 331 -2.05 5.16 12.23
CA GLY A 331 -2.00 3.84 12.84
C GLY A 331 -0.66 3.55 13.51
N SER A 332 -0.22 2.30 13.44
CA SER A 332 0.99 1.83 14.12
C SER A 332 2.31 2.31 13.50
N PHE A 333 2.26 2.91 12.32
CA PHE A 333 3.40 3.47 11.59
C PHE A 333 3.31 5.00 11.45
N ALA A 334 2.45 5.62 12.20
CA ALA A 334 1.89 6.95 12.07
C ALA A 334 2.83 8.06 11.61
N VAL A 335 2.31 8.90 10.69
CA VAL A 335 2.84 10.21 10.32
C VAL A 335 2.17 11.31 11.14
N ALA A 336 0.94 11.10 11.61
CA ALA A 336 0.21 12.01 12.48
C ALA A 336 -0.22 11.30 13.77
N THR A 337 -0.24 12.02 14.86
CA THR A 337 -0.59 11.53 16.20
C THR A 337 -1.67 12.38 16.83
N GLY A 338 -2.38 11.84 17.82
CA GLY A 338 -3.46 12.51 18.51
C GLY A 338 -4.80 11.80 18.37
N GLN A 339 -5.85 12.45 18.89
CA GLN A 339 -7.22 11.92 18.84
C GLN A 339 -7.91 12.27 17.52
N TYR A 340 -8.99 11.57 17.21
CA TYR A 340 -9.82 11.82 16.04
C TYR A 340 -10.22 13.30 15.93
N GLY A 341 -10.00 13.90 14.76
CA GLY A 341 -10.26 15.32 14.51
C GLY A 341 -9.33 16.32 15.20
N GLN A 342 -8.34 15.86 15.96
CA GLN A 342 -7.35 16.70 16.67
C GLN A 342 -5.92 16.18 16.46
N ARG A 343 -5.69 15.53 15.31
CA ARG A 343 -4.35 15.01 14.99
C ARG A 343 -3.39 16.13 14.63
N SER A 344 -2.13 15.90 14.98
CA SER A 344 -1.02 16.79 14.63
C SER A 344 0.05 15.99 13.89
N PRO A 345 0.78 16.61 12.94
CA PRO A 345 1.82 15.93 12.20
C PRO A 345 3.02 15.65 13.11
N ASP A 346 3.61 14.50 12.95
CA ASP A 346 4.97 14.24 13.42
C ASP A 346 5.94 14.96 12.47
N ARG A 347 6.36 16.17 12.83
CA ARG A 347 7.17 17.04 11.97
C ARG A 347 8.51 16.42 11.57
N GLU A 348 9.11 15.58 12.42
CA GLU A 348 10.37 14.92 12.08
C GLU A 348 10.13 13.84 11.02
N VAL A 349 9.01 13.11 11.08
CA VAL A 349 8.63 12.14 10.05
C VAL A 349 8.29 12.86 8.74
N VAL A 350 7.53 13.95 8.79
CA VAL A 350 7.21 14.77 7.61
C VAL A 350 8.50 15.28 6.95
N HIS A 351 9.45 15.77 7.76
CA HIS A 351 10.77 16.19 7.26
C HIS A 351 11.58 15.02 6.68
N ALA A 352 11.58 13.86 7.34
CA ALA A 352 12.27 12.67 6.84
C ALA A 352 11.70 12.18 5.50
N LEU A 353 10.39 12.34 5.26
CA LEU A 353 9.74 12.06 3.98
C LEU A 353 10.12 13.08 2.87
N GLY A 354 10.85 14.15 3.21
CA GLY A 354 11.16 15.23 2.27
C GLY A 354 9.94 16.11 1.91
N LEU A 355 8.94 16.10 2.78
CA LEU A 355 7.78 16.97 2.68
C LEU A 355 8.05 18.30 3.39
N VAL A 356 7.36 19.34 2.93
CA VAL A 356 7.47 20.69 3.51
C VAL A 356 6.23 20.89 4.34
N GLY A 357 6.37 20.76 5.64
CA GLY A 357 5.32 21.09 6.60
C GLY A 357 5.46 22.53 7.11
#